data_25a3d1c9ac12fc51d7910fecb381e87c
#
_entry.id   25a3d1c9ac12fc51d7910fecb381e87c
#
_cell.length_a   1.000
_cell.length_b   1.000
_cell.length_c   1.000
_cell.angle_alpha   90.00
_cell.angle_beta   90.00
_cell.angle_gamma   90.00
#
_symmetry.space_group_name_H-M   'P 1'
#
loop_
_entity.id
_entity.type
_entity.pdbx_description
1 polymer ?
#
loop_
_entity_poly.entity_id
_entity_poly.type
_entity_poly.pdbx_seq_one_letter_code
_entity_poly.pdbx_strand_id
1 'polypeptide(L)'
;MIETLHLARRGERRRESSYNRSGANRDRVVVPPGEAHAVPVLRGPGIIRHIWLTVLPETPTCYRDMRLVIRFDEAETPQVDVPLADFFLFGHGLLVDVNALPIQVSLQHQDAPPHRGSMNCTFPMPFSRSAEVLLANGSGRPH
;
A
#
# COMPACT_ATOMS: atom_id res chain seq x y z
N MET A 1 -15.95 2.99 15.11
CA MET A 1 -14.59 2.37 15.17
C MET A 1 -13.93 2.62 16.53
N ILE A 2 -13.97 3.82 17.05
CA ILE A 2 -13.40 4.17 18.39
C ILE A 2 -14.15 3.44 19.52
N GLU A 3 -15.46 3.33 19.41
CA GLU A 3 -16.34 2.68 20.40
C GLU A 3 -16.03 1.21 20.68
N THR A 4 -15.31 0.54 19.78
CA THR A 4 -14.98 -0.89 19.94
C THR A 4 -13.50 -1.14 20.24
N LEU A 5 -12.71 -0.10 20.47
CA LEU A 5 -11.27 -0.25 20.73
C LEU A 5 -10.96 -1.03 22.02
N HIS A 6 -11.86 -0.95 23.00
CA HIS A 6 -11.73 -1.65 24.27
C HIS A 6 -12.14 -3.12 24.21
N LEU A 7 -12.75 -3.57 23.11
CA LEU A 7 -13.21 -4.94 22.97
C LEU A 7 -12.08 -5.85 22.50
N ALA A 8 -11.84 -6.94 23.23
CA ALA A 8 -10.94 -7.99 22.78
C ALA A 8 -11.49 -8.63 21.49
N ARG A 9 -10.70 -8.64 20.44
CA ARG A 9 -11.08 -9.27 19.17
C ARG A 9 -10.55 -10.70 19.14
N ARG A 10 -11.43 -11.64 18.82
CA ARG A 10 -11.06 -13.02 18.52
C ARG A 10 -10.56 -13.10 17.08
N GLY A 11 -9.53 -13.89 16.83
CA GLY A 11 -8.97 -14.12 15.50
C GLY A 11 -7.46 -14.13 15.50
N GLU A 12 -6.92 -14.65 14.43
CA GLU A 12 -5.48 -14.67 14.16
C GLU A 12 -5.08 -13.35 13.51
N ARG A 13 -3.93 -12.81 13.91
CA ARG A 13 -3.31 -11.66 13.25
C ARG A 13 -2.17 -12.13 12.38
N ARG A 14 -2.17 -11.69 11.13
CA ARG A 14 -1.09 -11.94 10.18
C ARG A 14 -0.56 -10.62 9.65
N ARG A 15 0.69 -10.62 9.25
CA ARG A 15 1.36 -9.50 8.60
C ARG A 15 2.22 -10.03 7.48
N GLU A 16 2.04 -9.44 6.31
CA GLU A 16 2.95 -9.58 5.19
C GLU A 16 3.74 -8.28 5.02
N SER A 17 5.00 -8.37 4.69
CA SER A 17 5.87 -7.20 4.51
C SER A 17 7.12 -7.53 3.71
N SER A 18 7.75 -6.50 3.16
CA SER A 18 8.99 -6.56 2.39
C SER A 18 10.26 -6.66 3.26
N TYR A 19 10.15 -7.06 4.53
CA TYR A 19 11.31 -7.15 5.42
C TYR A 19 12.35 -8.14 4.89
N ASN A 20 13.62 -7.80 5.11
CA ASN A 20 14.70 -8.68 4.72
C ASN A 20 14.84 -9.84 5.72
N ARG A 21 14.53 -11.05 5.24
CA ARG A 21 14.56 -12.27 6.06
C ARG A 21 15.97 -12.63 6.59
N SER A 22 17.02 -12.13 5.95
CA SER A 22 18.39 -12.32 6.43
C SER A 22 18.81 -11.37 7.56
N GLY A 23 17.99 -10.37 7.88
CA GLY A 23 18.31 -9.32 8.85
C GLY A 23 19.28 -8.25 8.34
N ALA A 24 19.59 -8.22 7.04
CA ALA A 24 20.53 -7.27 6.45
C ALA A 24 19.96 -5.85 6.24
N ASN A 25 18.79 -5.54 6.83
CA ASN A 25 18.15 -4.22 6.84
C ASN A 25 17.88 -3.63 5.45
N ARG A 26 17.57 -4.49 4.46
CA ARG A 26 17.13 -4.10 3.13
C ARG A 26 15.62 -4.34 2.99
N ASP A 27 14.81 -3.64 3.78
CA ASP A 27 13.38 -3.88 3.93
C ASP A 27 12.57 -3.23 2.80
N ARG A 28 13.01 -3.42 1.56
CA ARG A 28 12.38 -2.87 0.36
C ARG A 28 12.37 -3.87 -0.79
N VAL A 29 11.45 -3.65 -1.71
CA VAL A 29 11.38 -4.34 -3.00
C VAL A 29 11.57 -3.29 -4.10
N VAL A 30 12.28 -3.62 -5.14
CA VAL A 30 12.35 -2.83 -6.36
C VAL A 30 11.36 -3.46 -7.36
N VAL A 31 10.48 -2.64 -7.93
CA VAL A 31 9.52 -3.09 -8.93
C VAL A 31 10.00 -2.60 -10.32
N PRO A 32 10.43 -3.52 -11.20
CA PRO A 32 10.89 -3.15 -12.53
C PRO A 32 9.79 -2.49 -13.39
N PRO A 33 10.18 -1.78 -14.46
CA PRO A 33 9.23 -1.19 -15.40
C PRO A 33 8.28 -2.24 -16.00
N GLY A 34 6.99 -1.93 -16.00
CA GLY A 34 5.95 -2.81 -16.56
C GLY A 34 5.65 -4.06 -15.72
N GLU A 35 6.30 -4.23 -14.57
CA GLU A 35 6.11 -5.37 -13.69
C GLU A 35 5.27 -5.00 -12.45
N ALA A 36 4.89 -6.02 -11.70
CA ALA A 36 4.19 -5.88 -10.43
C ALA A 36 4.84 -6.74 -9.35
N HIS A 37 4.95 -6.18 -8.15
CA HIS A 37 5.27 -6.94 -6.95
C HIS A 37 3.98 -7.42 -6.28
N ALA A 38 3.82 -8.73 -6.17
CA ALA A 38 2.70 -9.34 -5.47
C ALA A 38 3.06 -9.63 -4.00
N VAL A 39 2.22 -9.15 -3.09
CA VAL A 39 2.24 -9.61 -1.71
C VAL A 39 1.73 -11.07 -1.69
N PRO A 40 2.24 -11.95 -0.81
CA PRO A 40 1.68 -13.30 -0.67
C PRO A 40 0.16 -13.27 -0.49
N VAL A 41 -0.54 -14.16 -1.20
CA VAL A 41 -2.01 -14.21 -1.18
C VAL A 41 -2.53 -14.39 0.24
N LEU A 42 -3.36 -13.46 0.67
CA LEU A 42 -4.02 -13.53 1.97
C LEU A 42 -5.20 -14.51 1.85
N ARG A 43 -5.16 -15.58 2.63
CA ARG A 43 -6.23 -16.58 2.63
C ARG A 43 -7.26 -16.25 3.69
N GLY A 44 -8.54 -16.31 3.29
CA GLY A 44 -9.70 -15.95 4.10
C GLY A 44 -10.39 -17.13 4.79
N PRO A 45 -11.48 -16.80 5.45
CA PRO A 45 -12.06 -15.46 5.55
C PRO A 45 -11.20 -14.51 6.38
N GLY A 46 -11.19 -13.22 6.01
CA GLY A 46 -10.34 -12.26 6.67
C GLY A 46 -10.72 -10.80 6.43
N ILE A 47 -9.96 -9.90 7.03
CA ILE A 47 -10.09 -8.45 6.83
C ILE A 47 -8.69 -7.86 6.74
N ILE A 48 -8.38 -7.19 5.63
CA ILE A 48 -7.23 -6.28 5.60
C ILE A 48 -7.60 -5.07 6.46
N ARG A 49 -6.81 -4.81 7.49
CA ARG A 49 -7.08 -3.74 8.45
C ARG A 49 -6.11 -2.58 8.37
N HIS A 50 -4.98 -2.81 7.72
CA HIS A 50 -3.94 -1.81 7.59
C HIS A 50 -3.07 -2.11 6.38
N ILE A 51 -2.89 -1.11 5.53
CA ILE A 51 -1.86 -1.05 4.50
C ILE A 51 -0.93 0.09 4.88
N TRP A 52 0.36 -0.21 4.98
CA TRP A 52 1.39 0.77 5.21
C TRP A 52 2.45 0.67 4.12
N LEU A 53 2.75 1.79 3.50
CA LEU A 53 3.74 1.89 2.44
C LEU A 53 4.68 3.07 2.67
N THR A 54 5.94 2.87 2.28
CA THR A 54 6.86 3.96 1.94
C THR A 54 7.38 3.68 0.53
N VAL A 55 7.63 4.73 -0.24
CA VAL A 55 8.19 4.62 -1.58
C VAL A 55 9.45 5.49 -1.64
N LEU A 56 10.48 4.98 -2.29
CA LEU A 56 11.66 5.75 -2.69
C LEU A 56 11.45 6.22 -4.14
N PRO A 57 10.91 7.43 -4.35
CA PRO A 57 10.60 7.88 -5.70
C PRO A 57 11.87 8.21 -6.47
N GLU A 58 12.02 7.63 -7.66
CA GLU A 58 13.11 7.93 -8.59
C GLU A 58 12.73 9.06 -9.57
N THR A 59 11.44 9.34 -9.70
CA THR A 59 10.89 10.37 -10.58
C THR A 59 9.80 11.18 -9.88
N PRO A 60 9.55 12.42 -10.32
CA PRO A 60 8.43 13.22 -9.78
C PRO A 60 7.06 12.58 -10.03
N THR A 61 6.93 11.72 -11.04
CA THR A 61 5.68 11.06 -11.41
C THR A 61 5.47 9.70 -10.72
N CYS A 62 6.45 9.23 -9.93
CA CYS A 62 6.45 7.89 -9.33
C CYS A 62 5.11 7.51 -8.69
N TYR A 63 4.51 8.40 -7.90
CA TYR A 63 3.25 8.12 -7.22
C TYR A 63 2.03 8.06 -8.15
N ARG A 64 2.15 8.59 -9.37
CA ARG A 64 1.14 8.46 -10.43
C ARG A 64 1.36 7.18 -11.25
N ASP A 65 2.62 6.81 -11.43
CA ASP A 65 3.03 5.66 -12.23
C ASP A 65 2.87 4.34 -11.47
N MET A 66 3.12 4.37 -10.15
CA MET A 66 2.88 3.23 -9.27
C MET A 66 1.39 3.08 -8.97
N ARG A 67 0.87 1.86 -9.16
CA ARG A 67 -0.54 1.53 -8.95
C ARG A 67 -0.70 0.53 -7.81
N LEU A 68 -1.72 0.74 -6.99
CA LEU A 68 -2.20 -0.26 -6.05
C LEU A 68 -3.32 -1.05 -6.72
N VAL A 69 -3.13 -2.36 -6.78
CA VAL A 69 -4.13 -3.28 -7.33
C VAL A 69 -4.55 -4.24 -6.22
N ILE A 70 -5.85 -4.33 -5.96
CA ILE A 70 -6.39 -5.29 -4.98
C ILE A 70 -7.53 -6.06 -5.63
N ARG A 71 -7.44 -7.38 -5.52
CA ARG A 71 -8.44 -8.31 -5.99
C ARG A 71 -8.93 -9.16 -4.80
N PHE A 72 -10.24 -9.19 -4.60
CA PHE A 72 -10.88 -10.00 -3.57
C PHE A 72 -11.58 -11.21 -4.17
N ASP A 73 -11.51 -12.33 -3.46
CA ASP A 73 -12.31 -13.52 -3.69
C ASP A 73 -12.21 -14.07 -5.11
N GLU A 74 -11.01 -13.98 -5.71
CA GLU A 74 -10.70 -14.49 -7.05
C GLU A 74 -11.55 -13.87 -8.18
N ALA A 75 -12.02 -12.65 -7.99
CA ALA A 75 -12.79 -11.94 -9.00
C ALA A 75 -11.99 -11.78 -10.31
N GLU A 76 -12.66 -11.77 -11.45
CA GLU A 76 -12.02 -11.61 -12.77
C GLU A 76 -11.33 -10.25 -12.89
N THR A 77 -11.96 -9.21 -12.36
CA THR A 77 -11.42 -7.84 -12.36
C THR A 77 -11.06 -7.40 -10.95
N PRO A 78 -9.96 -6.66 -10.76
CA PRO A 78 -9.63 -6.10 -9.46
C PRO A 78 -10.67 -5.06 -9.03
N GLN A 79 -11.01 -5.03 -7.74
CA GLN A 79 -11.90 -4.04 -7.18
C GLN A 79 -11.20 -2.71 -6.87
N VAL A 80 -9.87 -2.76 -6.76
CA VAL A 80 -9.03 -1.57 -6.67
C VAL A 80 -7.95 -1.69 -7.73
N ASP A 81 -7.83 -0.69 -8.58
CA ASP A 81 -6.73 -0.53 -9.55
C ASP A 81 -6.55 0.95 -9.83
N VAL A 82 -5.79 1.61 -8.99
CA VAL A 82 -5.63 3.07 -9.00
C VAL A 82 -4.18 3.48 -8.73
N PRO A 83 -3.73 4.64 -9.24
CA PRO A 83 -2.45 5.21 -8.81
C PRO A 83 -2.34 5.37 -7.29
N LEU A 84 -1.14 5.20 -6.75
CA LEU A 84 -0.91 5.41 -5.31
C LEU A 84 -1.35 6.81 -4.87
N ALA A 85 -1.07 7.82 -5.69
CA ALA A 85 -1.46 9.19 -5.40
C ALA A 85 -2.97 9.35 -5.21
N ASP A 86 -3.78 8.67 -6.04
CA ASP A 86 -5.24 8.75 -5.95
C ASP A 86 -5.75 7.97 -4.73
N PHE A 87 -5.20 6.77 -4.48
CA PHE A 87 -5.60 5.96 -3.34
C PHE A 87 -5.31 6.65 -2.00
N PHE A 88 -4.18 7.33 -1.90
CA PHE A 88 -3.75 8.02 -0.68
C PHE A 88 -4.09 9.52 -0.65
N LEU A 89 -5.01 9.98 -1.50
CA LEU A 89 -5.64 11.31 -1.50
C LEU A 89 -4.72 12.49 -1.85
N PHE A 90 -3.65 12.26 -2.60
CA PHE A 90 -2.81 13.33 -3.17
C PHE A 90 -2.74 13.25 -4.71
N GLY A 91 -3.91 13.24 -5.35
CA GLY A 91 -4.13 12.96 -6.76
C GLY A 91 -3.29 13.75 -7.76
N HIS A 92 -2.71 14.90 -7.40
CA HIS A 92 -1.76 15.63 -8.24
C HIS A 92 -0.39 14.96 -8.36
N GLY A 93 -0.14 13.87 -7.61
CA GLY A 93 1.13 13.13 -7.64
C GLY A 93 2.24 13.74 -6.79
N LEU A 94 2.02 14.90 -6.22
CA LEU A 94 2.93 15.52 -5.26
C LEU A 94 2.56 15.04 -3.86
N LEU A 95 3.51 14.37 -3.20
CA LEU A 95 3.31 13.91 -1.83
C LEU A 95 3.13 15.09 -0.89
N VAL A 96 2.03 15.08 -0.15
CA VAL A 96 1.68 16.10 0.86
C VAL A 96 1.17 15.40 2.11
N ASP A 97 1.16 16.11 3.22
CA ASP A 97 0.52 15.62 4.43
C ASP A 97 -0.99 15.49 4.23
N VAL A 98 -1.52 14.32 4.54
CA VAL A 98 -2.96 14.03 4.55
C VAL A 98 -3.33 13.49 5.92
N ASN A 99 -4.35 14.07 6.52
CA ASN A 99 -4.88 13.63 7.82
C ASN A 99 -6.39 13.42 7.72
N ALA A 100 -6.78 12.25 7.25
CA ALA A 100 -8.17 11.79 7.23
C ALA A 100 -8.29 10.52 8.08
N LEU A 101 -9.50 10.21 8.56
CA LEU A 101 -9.70 9.07 9.46
C LEU A 101 -9.16 7.74 8.91
N PRO A 102 -9.45 7.33 7.65
CA PRO A 102 -8.96 6.06 7.12
C PRO A 102 -7.63 6.18 6.37
N ILE A 103 -7.20 7.37 5.97
CA ILE A 103 -5.99 7.63 5.18
C ILE A 103 -5.14 8.67 5.88
N GLN A 104 -3.90 8.32 6.12
CA GLN A 104 -2.91 9.25 6.67
C GLN A 104 -1.64 9.18 5.81
N VAL A 105 -1.17 10.32 5.39
CA VAL A 105 0.11 10.49 4.71
C VAL A 105 0.95 11.47 5.53
N SER A 106 2.16 11.07 5.83
CA SER A 106 3.12 11.94 6.52
C SER A 106 4.32 12.16 5.63
N LEU A 107 4.53 13.40 5.27
CA LEU A 107 5.68 13.82 4.49
C LEU A 107 6.96 13.74 5.33
N GLN A 108 7.98 13.09 4.79
CA GLN A 108 9.32 13.22 5.32
C GLN A 108 9.96 14.45 4.68
N HIS A 109 10.16 15.50 5.47
CA HIS A 109 10.75 16.74 4.99
C HIS A 109 12.10 16.48 4.33
N GLN A 110 12.23 16.95 3.11
CA GLN A 110 13.45 16.93 2.30
C GLN A 110 13.53 18.27 1.56
N ASP A 111 14.74 18.72 1.32
CA ASP A 111 14.98 20.05 0.71
C ASP A 111 14.48 20.17 -0.72
N ALA A 112 14.31 19.05 -1.42
CA ALA A 112 13.86 19.02 -2.82
C ALA A 112 13.03 17.78 -3.16
N PRO A 113 12.06 17.90 -4.10
CA PRO A 113 11.34 16.75 -4.67
C PRO A 113 12.27 15.84 -5.48
N PRO A 114 11.88 14.56 -5.69
CA PRO A 114 10.63 13.97 -5.23
C PRO A 114 10.64 13.65 -3.72
N HIS A 115 9.59 14.05 -3.03
CA HIS A 115 9.47 13.85 -1.59
C HIS A 115 9.15 12.41 -1.23
N ARG A 116 9.63 11.98 -0.06
CA ARG A 116 9.33 10.69 0.56
C ARG A 116 8.35 10.87 1.69
N GLY A 117 7.65 9.81 2.03
CA GLY A 117 6.76 9.82 3.17
C GLY A 117 6.20 8.45 3.47
N SER A 118 5.44 8.38 4.54
CA SER A 118 4.69 7.18 4.90
C SER A 118 3.22 7.35 4.54
N MET A 119 2.64 6.31 3.97
CA MET A 119 1.25 6.25 3.57
C MET A 119 0.56 5.15 4.37
N ASN A 120 -0.51 5.48 5.06
CA ASN A 120 -1.28 4.57 5.88
C ASN A 120 -2.73 4.53 5.41
N CYS A 121 -3.28 3.34 5.27
CA CYS A 121 -4.69 3.11 5.04
C CYS A 121 -5.23 2.16 6.11
N THR A 122 -6.28 2.59 6.80
CA THR A 122 -6.97 1.81 7.84
C THR A 122 -8.41 1.46 7.45
N PHE A 123 -8.77 1.57 6.17
CA PHE A 123 -10.04 1.04 5.68
C PHE A 123 -10.12 -0.46 5.97
N PRO A 124 -11.17 -0.92 6.65
CA PRO A 124 -11.40 -2.35 6.78
C PRO A 124 -11.90 -2.93 5.46
N MET A 125 -11.15 -3.87 4.89
CA MET A 125 -11.45 -4.52 3.61
C MET A 125 -11.69 -6.00 3.86
N PRO A 126 -12.95 -6.43 4.08
CA PRO A 126 -13.29 -7.83 4.32
C PRO A 126 -13.23 -8.63 3.02
N PHE A 127 -12.87 -9.90 3.14
CA PHE A 127 -12.90 -10.89 2.05
C PHE A 127 -13.27 -12.26 2.61
N SER A 128 -13.88 -13.09 1.75
CA SER A 128 -14.41 -14.39 2.14
C SER A 128 -13.42 -15.53 1.87
N ARG A 129 -12.73 -15.51 0.73
CA ARG A 129 -11.82 -16.57 0.28
C ARG A 129 -10.38 -16.12 0.24
N SER A 130 -10.12 -15.01 -0.43
CA SER A 130 -8.76 -14.51 -0.62
C SER A 130 -8.71 -13.01 -0.88
N ALA A 131 -7.54 -12.41 -0.62
CA ALA A 131 -7.20 -11.09 -1.13
C ALA A 131 -5.80 -11.13 -1.73
N GLU A 132 -5.68 -10.60 -2.93
CA GLU A 132 -4.42 -10.38 -3.65
C GLU A 132 -4.13 -8.88 -3.64
N VAL A 133 -2.92 -8.51 -3.26
CA VAL A 133 -2.47 -7.12 -3.23
C VAL A 133 -1.20 -7.01 -4.07
N LEU A 134 -1.21 -6.11 -5.04
CA LEU A 134 -0.06 -5.88 -5.92
C LEU A 134 0.30 -4.41 -5.96
N LEU A 135 1.58 -4.15 -6.13
CA LEU A 135 2.11 -2.85 -6.51
C LEU A 135 2.65 -2.96 -7.92
N ALA A 136 1.99 -2.32 -8.88
CA ALA A 136 2.37 -2.36 -10.29
C ALA A 136 3.10 -1.08 -10.67
N ASN A 137 4.17 -1.22 -11.45
CA ASN A 137 4.94 -0.10 -11.97
C ASN A 137 4.61 0.14 -13.44
N GLY A 138 3.83 1.18 -13.72
CA GLY A 138 3.46 1.61 -15.07
C GLY A 138 4.48 2.55 -15.73
N SER A 139 5.60 2.86 -15.07
CA SER A 139 6.62 3.77 -15.60
C SER A 139 7.65 3.05 -16.48
N GLY A 140 8.51 3.81 -17.13
CA GLY A 140 9.68 3.30 -17.85
C GLY A 140 10.92 3.11 -16.97
N ARG A 141 10.83 3.24 -15.64
CA ARG A 141 11.94 3.15 -14.69
C ARG A 141 11.59 2.26 -13.50
N PRO A 142 12.57 1.62 -12.86
CA PRO A 142 12.32 0.86 -11.61
C PRO A 142 11.94 1.79 -10.46
N HIS A 143 11.07 1.31 -9.61
CA HIS A 143 10.64 1.99 -8.37
C HIS A 143 10.65 1.04 -7.17
#